data_a368c765e6d5d56c0b6d975a9d8c12e2
#
_entry.id   a368c765e6d5d56c0b6d975a9d8c12e2
#
_cell.length_a   1.000
_cell.length_b   1.000
_cell.length_c   1.000
_cell.angle_alpha   90.00
_cell.angle_beta   90.00
_cell.angle_gamma   90.00
#
_symmetry.space_group_name_H-M   'P 1'
#
loop_
_entity.id
_entity.type
_entity.pdbx_description
1 polymer ?
#
loop_
_entity_poly.entity_id
_entity_poly.type
_entity_poly.pdbx_seq_one_letter_code
_entity_poly.pdbx_strand_id
1 'polypeptide(L)'
;MHPYQSFYPKEQRTYDRNPKSLAYVPPGEECELYYAGGFNGGSTKRFLEMAEILADRVSKDLENDVIALWHDESQMNRYLIDNPPTKSLTPSYCFAEEQMYNSEYPYDAKIIALKKDHNELRS
;
A
#
# COMPACT_ATOMS: atom_id res chain seq x y z
N MET A 1 4.78 -4.39 -5.64
CA MET A 1 5.72 -3.61 -4.78
C MET A 1 5.47 -2.12 -5.01
N HIS A 2 5.64 -1.32 -3.98
CA HIS A 2 5.46 0.14 -4.07
C HIS A 2 6.63 0.80 -4.82
N PRO A 3 6.39 1.75 -5.73
CA PRO A 3 7.42 2.32 -6.60
C PRO A 3 8.51 3.11 -5.87
N TYR A 4 8.23 3.65 -4.70
CA TYR A 4 9.19 4.39 -3.87
C TYR A 4 9.60 3.64 -2.62
N GLN A 5 8.64 3.13 -1.84
CA GLN A 5 8.88 2.49 -0.55
C GLN A 5 9.74 1.23 -0.66
N SER A 6 9.74 0.57 -1.82
CA SER A 6 10.55 -0.63 -2.07
C SER A 6 12.06 -0.40 -2.00
N PHE A 7 12.50 0.86 -2.13
CA PHE A 7 13.92 1.24 -2.06
C PHE A 7 14.36 1.72 -0.67
N TYR A 8 13.41 1.89 0.25
CA TYR A 8 13.76 2.27 1.63
C TYR A 8 14.01 1.04 2.49
N PRO A 9 14.92 1.13 3.47
CA PRO A 9 14.99 0.15 4.55
C PRO A 9 13.62 -0.04 5.17
N LYS A 10 13.29 -1.26 5.58
CA LYS A 10 11.93 -1.60 6.03
C LYS A 10 11.45 -0.74 7.22
N GLU A 11 12.38 -0.32 8.08
CA GLU A 11 12.12 0.51 9.24
C GLU A 11 11.73 1.96 8.87
N GLN A 12 12.11 2.40 7.66
CA GLN A 12 11.82 3.75 7.14
C GLN A 12 10.57 3.79 6.26
N ARG A 13 9.95 2.65 5.99
CA ARG A 13 8.72 2.59 5.21
C ARG A 13 7.55 3.15 6.00
N THR A 14 6.59 3.73 5.27
CA THR A 14 5.48 4.48 5.85
C THR A 14 4.33 3.57 6.31
N TYR A 15 4.66 2.54 7.11
CA TYR A 15 3.65 1.79 7.84
C TYR A 15 2.92 2.70 8.84
N ASP A 16 1.66 2.39 9.12
CA ASP A 16 0.94 3.11 10.17
C ASP A 16 1.54 2.80 11.54
N ARG A 17 1.94 3.84 12.25
CA ARG A 17 2.56 3.75 13.58
C ARG A 17 1.65 4.23 14.70
N ASN A 18 0.38 4.51 14.40
CA ASN A 18 -0.62 4.87 15.39
C ASN A 18 -1.20 3.60 16.06
N PRO A 19 -0.92 3.34 17.34
CA PRO A 19 -1.39 2.14 18.02
C PRO A 19 -2.93 2.09 18.22
N LYS A 20 -3.63 3.18 17.93
CA LYS A 20 -5.08 3.23 17.95
C LYS A 20 -5.71 2.74 16.64
N SER A 21 -4.94 2.70 15.54
CA SER A 21 -5.41 2.21 14.25
C SER A 21 -5.29 0.69 14.16
N LEU A 22 -6.24 0.04 13.49
CA LEU A 22 -6.15 -1.37 13.13
C LEU A 22 -5.14 -1.64 12.00
N ALA A 23 -4.64 -0.58 11.36
CA ALA A 23 -3.51 -0.65 10.42
C ALA A 23 -2.14 -0.61 11.10
N TYR A 24 -2.10 -0.48 12.43
CA TYR A 24 -0.85 -0.35 13.19
C TYR A 24 0.11 -1.51 12.94
N VAL A 25 1.34 -1.17 12.61
CA VAL A 25 2.46 -2.10 12.52
C VAL A 25 3.52 -1.69 13.53
N PRO A 26 3.76 -2.50 14.58
CA PRO A 26 4.81 -2.23 15.55
C PRO A 26 6.19 -2.19 14.89
N PRO A 27 7.13 -1.36 15.40
CA PRO A 27 8.53 -1.44 14.98
C PRO A 27 9.09 -2.85 15.17
N GLY A 28 9.73 -3.38 14.12
CA GLY A 28 10.29 -4.73 14.09
C GLY A 28 9.36 -5.79 13.48
N GLU A 29 8.09 -5.46 13.20
CA GLU A 29 7.13 -6.34 12.53
C GLU A 29 6.93 -6.02 11.04
N GLU A 30 7.75 -5.14 10.48
CA GLU A 30 7.68 -4.78 9.08
C GLU A 30 8.02 -5.96 8.16
N CYS A 31 7.28 -6.06 7.05
CA CYS A 31 7.60 -7.01 5.99
C CYS A 31 8.81 -6.58 5.16
N GLU A 32 9.44 -7.56 4.50
CA GLU A 32 10.50 -7.31 3.51
C GLU A 32 10.00 -6.50 2.31
N LEU A 33 8.70 -6.55 2.01
CA LEU A 33 8.08 -5.82 0.90
C LEU A 33 6.98 -4.90 1.43
N TYR A 34 6.86 -3.73 0.80
CA TYR A 34 5.74 -2.80 0.98
C TYR A 34 4.97 -2.69 -0.35
N TYR A 35 3.66 -2.74 -0.29
CA TYR A 35 2.80 -2.83 -1.47
C TYR A 35 2.06 -1.53 -1.73
N ALA A 36 1.97 -1.14 -3.01
CA ALA A 36 1.14 -0.02 -3.43
C ALA A 36 -0.34 -0.40 -3.42
N GLY A 37 -1.18 0.46 -2.87
CA GLY A 37 -2.64 0.30 -2.88
C GLY A 37 -3.25 0.38 -4.28
N GLY A 38 -2.58 1.07 -5.20
CA GLY A 38 -3.10 1.34 -6.55
C GLY A 38 -3.12 0.15 -7.51
N PHE A 39 -2.41 -0.95 -7.20
CA PHE A 39 -2.42 -2.14 -8.05
C PHE A 39 -2.31 -3.42 -7.22
N ASN A 40 -3.43 -4.08 -7.08
CA ASN A 40 -3.53 -5.36 -6.37
C ASN A 40 -4.67 -6.19 -6.98
N GLY A 41 -4.73 -7.47 -6.64
CA GLY A 41 -5.77 -8.36 -7.13
C GLY A 41 -5.56 -9.80 -6.68
N GLY A 42 -6.45 -10.67 -7.12
CA GLY A 42 -6.39 -12.09 -6.78
C GLY A 42 -7.58 -12.85 -7.34
N SER A 43 -7.75 -14.11 -6.90
CA SER A 43 -9.00 -14.83 -7.15
C SER A 43 -10.17 -14.09 -6.50
N THR A 44 -11.36 -14.16 -7.11
CA THR A 44 -12.56 -13.49 -6.58
C THR A 44 -12.77 -13.76 -5.10
N LYS A 45 -12.66 -15.01 -4.69
CA LYS A 45 -12.80 -15.41 -3.28
C LYS A 45 -11.83 -14.68 -2.36
N ARG A 46 -10.53 -14.76 -2.66
CA ARG A 46 -9.48 -14.16 -1.81
C ARG A 46 -9.51 -12.64 -1.80
N PHE A 47 -9.82 -12.04 -2.95
CA PHE A 47 -9.96 -10.60 -3.03
C PHE A 47 -11.14 -10.09 -2.20
N LEU A 48 -12.29 -10.75 -2.27
CA LEU A 48 -13.46 -10.38 -1.46
C LEU A 48 -13.21 -10.59 0.04
N GLU A 49 -12.59 -11.69 0.45
CA GLU A 49 -12.20 -11.92 1.85
C GLU A 49 -11.31 -10.78 2.37
N MET A 50 -10.29 -10.37 1.61
CA MET A 50 -9.46 -9.22 1.96
C MET A 50 -10.28 -7.94 2.04
N ALA A 51 -11.09 -7.64 1.02
CA ALA A 51 -11.88 -6.41 0.96
C ALA A 51 -12.84 -6.27 2.15
N GLU A 52 -13.50 -7.36 2.57
CA GLU A 52 -14.37 -7.39 3.74
C GLU A 52 -13.61 -7.08 5.03
N ILE A 53 -12.43 -7.68 5.21
CA ILE A 53 -11.59 -7.43 6.39
C ILE A 53 -11.12 -5.97 6.41
N LEU A 54 -10.68 -5.42 5.28
CA LEU A 54 -10.24 -4.03 5.21
C LEU A 54 -11.40 -3.07 5.47
N ALA A 55 -12.57 -3.32 4.92
CA ALA A 55 -13.77 -2.51 5.15
C ALA A 55 -14.19 -2.50 6.63
N ASP A 56 -14.19 -3.66 7.28
CA ASP A 56 -14.48 -3.78 8.71
C ASP A 56 -13.47 -2.99 9.57
N ARG A 57 -12.16 -3.11 9.27
CA ARG A 57 -11.11 -2.36 9.97
C ARG A 57 -11.26 -0.85 9.80
N VAL A 58 -11.51 -0.38 8.58
CA VAL A 58 -11.75 1.04 8.30
C VAL A 58 -12.96 1.55 9.08
N SER A 59 -14.07 0.79 9.10
CA SER A 59 -15.27 1.17 9.84
C SER A 59 -15.01 1.29 11.34
N LYS A 60 -14.30 0.33 11.92
CA LYS A 60 -13.91 0.35 13.34
C LYS A 60 -12.96 1.49 13.69
N ASP A 61 -11.98 1.77 12.81
CA ASP A 61 -11.09 2.92 13.00
C ASP A 61 -11.90 4.23 13.00
N LEU A 62 -12.84 4.41 12.05
CA LEU A 62 -13.70 5.59 11.96
C LEU A 62 -14.62 5.74 13.19
N GLU A 63 -15.16 4.66 13.75
CA GLU A 63 -15.94 4.68 15.00
C GLU A 63 -15.10 5.22 16.19
N ASN A 64 -13.78 5.11 16.12
CA ASN A 64 -12.84 5.62 17.13
C ASN A 64 -12.14 6.92 16.70
N ASP A 65 -12.66 7.63 15.71
CA ASP A 65 -12.06 8.86 15.15
C ASP A 65 -10.62 8.66 14.66
N VAL A 66 -10.30 7.49 14.12
CA VAL A 66 -8.99 7.14 13.58
C VAL A 66 -9.08 6.97 12.06
N ILE A 67 -8.13 7.56 11.35
CA ILE A 67 -7.91 7.34 9.93
C ILE A 67 -6.45 6.89 9.77
N ALA A 68 -6.24 5.73 9.15
CA ALA A 68 -4.91 5.21 8.90
C ALA A 68 -4.09 6.15 7.99
N LEU A 69 -2.78 6.20 8.18
CA LEU A 69 -1.86 7.16 7.54
C LEU A 69 -2.04 7.26 6.01
N TRP A 70 -2.09 6.14 5.34
CA TRP A 70 -2.33 6.02 3.89
C TRP A 70 -3.64 5.27 3.60
N HIS A 71 -4.67 5.51 4.42
CA HIS A 71 -6.02 5.00 4.22
C HIS A 71 -6.04 3.47 4.00
N ASP A 72 -6.59 3.05 2.86
CA ASP A 72 -6.70 1.64 2.45
C ASP A 72 -5.33 0.97 2.23
N GLU A 73 -4.34 1.69 1.74
CA GLU A 73 -2.98 1.15 1.56
C GLU A 73 -2.35 0.74 2.90
N SER A 74 -2.51 1.53 3.96
CA SER A 74 -2.03 1.16 5.30
C SER A 74 -2.72 -0.09 5.82
N GLN A 75 -4.05 -0.18 5.68
CA GLN A 75 -4.82 -1.35 6.08
C GLN A 75 -4.41 -2.60 5.29
N MET A 76 -4.20 -2.46 3.98
CA MET A 76 -3.75 -3.54 3.12
C MET A 76 -2.36 -4.04 3.51
N ASN A 77 -1.40 -3.15 3.72
CA ASN A 77 -0.05 -3.54 4.12
C ASN A 77 -0.04 -4.25 5.48
N ARG A 78 -0.88 -3.82 6.45
CA ARG A 78 -1.05 -4.55 7.72
C ARG A 78 -1.64 -5.95 7.49
N TYR A 79 -2.65 -6.07 6.63
CA TYR A 79 -3.25 -7.36 6.29
C TYR A 79 -2.24 -8.33 5.65
N LEU A 80 -1.41 -7.83 4.74
CA LEU A 80 -0.45 -8.64 3.98
C LEU A 80 0.75 -9.12 4.82
N ILE A 81 0.98 -8.56 6.00
CA ILE A 81 1.94 -9.11 6.96
C ILE A 81 1.47 -10.48 7.44
N ASP A 82 0.20 -10.60 7.81
CA ASP A 82 -0.37 -11.85 8.32
C ASP A 82 -0.83 -12.81 7.19
N ASN A 83 -1.09 -12.26 6.01
CA ASN A 83 -1.59 -12.96 4.83
C ASN A 83 -0.73 -12.67 3.61
N PRO A 84 0.51 -13.17 3.53
CA PRO A 84 1.41 -12.85 2.44
C PRO A 84 0.82 -13.20 1.07
N PRO A 85 0.99 -12.34 0.04
CA PRO A 85 0.48 -12.64 -1.29
C PRO A 85 1.26 -13.80 -1.91
N THR A 86 0.58 -14.60 -2.74
CA THR A 86 1.21 -15.70 -3.47
C THR A 86 2.15 -15.21 -4.56
N LYS A 87 1.97 -13.99 -5.03
CA LYS A 87 2.83 -13.36 -6.04
C LYS A 87 2.99 -11.88 -5.75
N SER A 88 4.24 -11.43 -5.67
CA SER A 88 4.62 -10.02 -5.58
C SER A 88 5.15 -9.56 -6.92
N LEU A 89 4.49 -8.54 -7.50
CA LEU A 89 4.92 -7.93 -8.76
C LEU A 89 5.92 -6.80 -8.46
N THR A 90 6.86 -6.60 -9.37
CA THR A 90 7.82 -5.50 -9.30
C THR A 90 7.13 -4.15 -9.44
N PRO A 91 7.81 -3.02 -9.13
CA PRO A 91 7.29 -1.67 -9.37
C PRO A 91 6.93 -1.35 -10.81
N SER A 92 7.35 -2.18 -11.77
CA SER A 92 6.95 -2.07 -13.18
C SER A 92 5.42 -2.04 -13.39
N TYR A 93 4.66 -2.67 -12.52
CA TYR A 93 3.18 -2.78 -12.60
C TYR A 93 2.44 -1.69 -11.82
N CYS A 94 3.14 -0.84 -11.10
CA CYS A 94 2.63 0.39 -10.50
C CYS A 94 3.71 1.47 -10.63
N PHE A 95 4.13 1.72 -11.87
CA PHE A 95 5.25 2.58 -12.19
C PHE A 95 4.82 4.04 -12.09
N ALA A 96 5.51 4.82 -11.25
CA ALA A 96 5.18 6.23 -11.10
C ALA A 96 5.58 7.02 -12.35
N GLU A 97 4.65 7.82 -12.90
CA GLU A 97 4.87 8.61 -14.12
C GLU A 97 6.12 9.50 -14.01
N GLU A 98 6.39 10.05 -12.84
CA GLU A 98 7.55 10.90 -12.60
C GLU A 98 8.89 10.17 -12.77
N GLN A 99 8.89 8.84 -12.69
CA GLN A 99 10.11 8.03 -12.89
C GLN A 99 10.38 7.68 -14.36
N MET A 100 9.50 8.02 -15.29
CA MET A 100 9.65 7.68 -16.72
C MET A 100 10.92 8.26 -17.34
N TYR A 101 11.40 9.38 -16.82
CA TYR A 101 12.61 10.05 -17.32
C TYR A 101 13.83 9.87 -16.41
N ASN A 102 13.70 9.04 -15.38
CA ASN A 102 14.80 8.72 -14.47
C ASN A 102 15.55 7.48 -14.95
N SER A 103 16.68 7.68 -15.60
CA SER A 103 17.52 6.59 -16.14
C SER A 103 18.15 5.70 -15.06
N GLU A 104 18.16 6.14 -13.81
CA GLU A 104 18.68 5.36 -12.67
C GLU A 104 17.60 4.47 -12.02
N TYR A 105 16.32 4.64 -12.40
CA TYR A 105 15.25 3.81 -11.88
C TYR A 105 15.34 2.41 -12.48
N PRO A 106 15.46 1.35 -11.67
CA PRO A 106 15.90 0.02 -12.14
C PRO A 106 14.80 -0.81 -12.80
N TYR A 107 13.60 -0.26 -13.01
CA TYR A 107 12.45 -0.97 -13.57
C TYR A 107 11.92 -0.27 -14.81
N ASP A 108 11.42 -1.08 -15.75
CA ASP A 108 10.70 -0.60 -16.93
C ASP A 108 9.21 -0.50 -16.65
N ALA A 109 8.55 0.53 -17.19
CA ALA A 109 7.12 0.72 -17.01
C ALA A 109 6.32 -0.33 -17.80
N LYS A 110 5.42 -1.02 -17.12
CA LYS A 110 4.38 -1.90 -17.72
C LYS A 110 3.00 -1.34 -17.49
N ILE A 111 2.72 -0.86 -16.29
CA ILE A 111 1.49 -0.15 -15.94
C ILE A 111 1.90 1.12 -15.22
N ILE A 112 1.47 2.27 -15.75
CA ILE A 112 1.86 3.59 -15.26
C ILE A 112 0.78 4.13 -14.35
N ALA A 113 1.19 4.52 -13.13
CA ALA A 113 0.40 5.32 -12.21
C ALA A 113 0.59 6.80 -12.58
N LEU A 114 -0.44 7.41 -13.16
CA LEU A 114 -0.41 8.80 -13.60
C LEU A 114 -0.30 9.74 -12.40
N LYS A 115 0.44 10.83 -12.59
CA LYS A 115 0.49 11.93 -11.62
C LYS A 115 -0.90 12.55 -11.47
N LYS A 116 -1.31 12.72 -10.22
CA LYS A 116 -2.61 13.32 -9.88
C LYS A 116 -2.41 14.79 -9.52
N ASP A 117 -3.27 15.67 -10.03
CA ASP A 117 -3.43 16.98 -9.45
C ASP A 117 -4.33 16.88 -8.21
N HIS A 118 -3.69 16.91 -7.04
CA HIS A 118 -4.40 16.79 -5.77
C HIS A 118 -5.34 17.98 -5.48
N ASN A 119 -5.11 19.13 -6.11
CA ASN A 119 -5.97 20.31 -5.95
C ASN A 119 -7.30 20.14 -6.71
N GLU A 120 -7.26 19.52 -7.89
CA GLU A 120 -8.47 19.23 -8.66
C GLU A 120 -9.30 18.11 -8.04
N LEU A 121 -8.65 17.09 -7.46
CA LEU A 121 -9.32 15.88 -6.94
C LEU A 121 -9.90 16.03 -5.54
N ARG A 122 -9.48 17.05 -4.80
CA ARG A 122 -9.91 17.32 -3.42
C ARG A 122 -10.76 18.57 -3.27
N SER A 123 -11.14 19.15 -4.36
CA SER A 123 -12.04 20.31 -4.39
C SER A 123 -13.48 19.91 -4.12
#